data_fb2f90a6c2f11b582d1f6d6bc122552c
#
_entry.id   fb2f90a6c2f11b582d1f6d6bc122552c
#
_cell.length_a   1.000
_cell.length_b   1.000
_cell.length_c   1.000
_cell.angle_alpha   90.00
_cell.angle_beta   90.00
_cell.angle_gamma   90.00
#
_symmetry.space_group_name_H-M   'P 1'
#
loop_
_entity.id
_entity.type
_entity.pdbx_description
1 polymer ?
#
loop_
_entity_poly.entity_id
_entity_poly.type
_entity_poly.pdbx_seq_one_letter_code
_entity_poly.pdbx_strand_id
1 'polypeptide(L)'
;MKAQLFTLLAAAAVGTGTVQARGEYAEIARLRSMNETVRGIRSMADGEHYTILEGNNIVRYGYATAGQGEQMLPKPTANLVVTDYAFSPDERQILIASGARPIYRHSYTTDYFLASGNSLMPVLREAEAPRDASFSPDGKLIAYSDRNDLYVYDTAGKRTRRITDDGAWNSVIN
;
A
#
# COMPACT_ATOMS: atom_id res chain seq x y z
N MET A 1 -10.03 -24.73 25.93
CA MET A 1 -9.43 -24.97 24.62
C MET A 1 -10.05 -26.20 24.02
N LYS A 2 -10.95 -26.05 23.07
CA LYS A 2 -11.56 -27.17 22.33
C LYS A 2 -11.53 -26.80 20.84
N ALA A 3 -10.66 -27.46 20.12
CA ALA A 3 -10.67 -27.45 18.66
C ALA A 3 -11.97 -28.17 18.21
N GLN A 4 -12.83 -27.48 17.50
CA GLN A 4 -13.96 -28.12 16.82
C GLN A 4 -13.56 -28.42 15.38
N LEU A 5 -13.40 -29.69 15.13
CA LEU A 5 -13.23 -30.29 13.83
C LEU A 5 -14.58 -30.25 13.10
N PHE A 6 -14.70 -29.44 12.06
CA PHE A 6 -15.89 -29.48 11.20
C PHE A 6 -15.78 -30.60 10.20
N THR A 7 -16.52 -31.70 10.45
CA THR A 7 -16.70 -32.79 9.49
C THR A 7 -17.78 -32.38 8.50
N LEU A 8 -17.42 -32.18 7.24
CA LEU A 8 -18.38 -31.95 6.17
C LEU A 8 -19.01 -33.29 5.78
N LEU A 9 -20.28 -33.51 6.12
CA LEU A 9 -21.07 -34.63 5.62
C LEU A 9 -21.68 -34.22 4.27
N ALA A 10 -21.20 -34.83 3.19
CA ALA A 10 -21.82 -34.71 1.88
C ALA A 10 -23.01 -35.68 1.81
N ALA A 11 -24.22 -35.14 1.83
CA ALA A 11 -25.44 -35.90 1.51
C ALA A 11 -25.83 -35.59 0.07
N ALA A 12 -25.70 -36.57 -0.81
CA ALA A 12 -26.24 -36.53 -2.16
C ALA A 12 -27.75 -36.80 -2.11
N ALA A 13 -28.56 -35.77 -2.41
CA ALA A 13 -29.97 -35.92 -2.72
C ALA A 13 -30.22 -35.43 -4.14
N VAL A 14 -30.56 -36.36 -5.02
CA VAL A 14 -31.07 -36.10 -6.37
C VAL A 14 -32.54 -35.69 -6.24
N GLY A 15 -32.84 -34.40 -6.55
CA GLY A 15 -34.24 -33.94 -6.55
C GLY A 15 -34.36 -32.45 -6.85
N THR A 16 -34.85 -32.12 -8.06
CA THR A 16 -35.42 -30.82 -8.51
C THR A 16 -34.59 -29.55 -8.25
N GLY A 17 -33.68 -29.28 -9.15
CA GLY A 17 -32.56 -28.37 -8.93
C GLY A 17 -32.70 -26.93 -9.34
N THR A 18 -33.68 -26.16 -8.93
CA THR A 18 -33.71 -24.72 -9.26
C THR A 18 -33.70 -23.76 -8.07
N VAL A 19 -33.98 -24.25 -6.87
CA VAL A 19 -34.04 -23.39 -5.65
C VAL A 19 -32.75 -23.46 -4.85
N GLN A 20 -32.00 -24.55 -4.93
CA GLN A 20 -30.78 -24.78 -4.15
C GLN A 20 -29.57 -23.99 -4.69
N ALA A 21 -29.47 -23.82 -6.01
CA ALA A 21 -28.40 -23.06 -6.65
C ALA A 21 -28.35 -21.57 -6.23
N ARG A 22 -29.50 -20.95 -5.96
CA ARG A 22 -29.55 -19.55 -5.49
C ARG A 22 -29.01 -19.37 -4.08
N GLY A 23 -29.19 -20.36 -3.20
CA GLY A 23 -28.65 -20.35 -1.84
C GLY A 23 -27.12 -20.46 -1.83
N GLU A 24 -26.56 -21.37 -2.66
CA GLU A 24 -25.11 -21.58 -2.77
C GLU A 24 -24.39 -20.36 -3.35
N TYR A 25 -24.95 -19.70 -4.37
CA TYR A 25 -24.36 -18.47 -4.92
C TYR A 25 -24.40 -17.31 -3.91
N ALA A 26 -25.46 -17.19 -3.12
CA ALA A 26 -25.56 -16.16 -2.08
C ALA A 26 -24.55 -16.41 -0.95
N GLU A 27 -24.32 -17.67 -0.58
CA GLU A 27 -23.34 -18.06 0.42
C GLU A 27 -21.89 -17.83 -0.07
N ILE A 28 -21.59 -18.23 -1.31
CA ILE A 28 -20.29 -17.95 -1.94
C ILE A 28 -20.05 -16.43 -2.05
N ALA A 29 -21.07 -15.64 -2.42
CA ALA A 29 -20.96 -14.18 -2.47
C ALA A 29 -20.71 -13.60 -1.08
N ARG A 30 -21.38 -14.13 -0.04
CA ARG A 30 -21.17 -13.73 1.35
C ARG A 30 -19.75 -14.09 1.84
N LEU A 31 -19.29 -15.31 1.55
CA LEU A 31 -17.93 -15.74 1.90
C LEU A 31 -16.87 -14.88 1.20
N ARG A 32 -17.08 -14.51 -0.06
CA ARG A 32 -16.19 -13.58 -0.78
C ARG A 32 -16.18 -12.18 -0.18
N SER A 33 -17.31 -11.69 0.33
CA SER A 33 -17.39 -10.38 0.99
C SER A 33 -16.79 -10.38 2.40
N MET A 34 -16.62 -11.56 3.01
CA MET A 34 -15.99 -11.73 4.33
C MET A 34 -14.47 -11.95 4.24
N ASN A 35 -13.92 -12.14 3.05
CA ASN A 35 -12.47 -12.20 2.87
C ASN A 35 -11.87 -10.81 3.08
N GLU A 36 -11.36 -10.58 4.27
CA GLU A 36 -10.50 -9.44 4.54
C GLU A 36 -9.24 -9.55 3.69
N THR A 37 -9.12 -8.65 2.73
CA THR A 37 -7.93 -8.63 1.86
C THR A 37 -6.81 -7.94 2.64
N VAL A 38 -5.78 -8.69 3.00
CA VAL A 38 -4.57 -8.10 3.59
C VAL A 38 -3.87 -7.31 2.48
N ARG A 39 -3.63 -6.03 2.73
CA ARG A 39 -3.00 -5.13 1.77
C ARG A 39 -1.63 -4.69 2.25
N GLY A 40 -0.74 -4.43 1.28
CA GLY A 40 0.55 -3.81 1.56
C GLY A 40 1.45 -4.65 2.46
N ILE A 41 1.44 -5.99 2.35
CA ILE A 41 2.35 -6.84 3.12
C ILE A 41 3.78 -6.56 2.66
N ARG A 42 4.66 -6.26 3.62
CA ARG A 42 6.10 -6.08 3.38
C ARG A 42 6.89 -6.72 4.50
N SER A 43 7.83 -7.59 4.15
CA SER A 43 8.81 -8.11 5.12
C SER A 43 9.80 -7.01 5.49
N MET A 44 10.22 -6.98 6.73
CA MET A 44 11.26 -6.07 7.21
C MET A 44 12.65 -6.71 7.07
N ALA A 45 13.67 -5.88 7.02
CA ALA A 45 15.06 -6.30 6.82
C ALA A 45 15.61 -7.13 7.98
N ASP A 46 15.01 -7.04 9.17
CA ASP A 46 15.39 -7.85 10.34
C ASP A 46 15.02 -9.33 10.20
N GLY A 47 14.16 -9.71 9.24
CA GLY A 47 13.69 -11.08 9.04
C GLY A 47 12.75 -11.60 10.12
N GLU A 48 12.43 -10.81 11.13
CA GLU A 48 11.57 -11.18 12.26
C GLU A 48 10.20 -10.53 12.21
N HIS A 49 10.07 -9.44 11.44
CA HIS A 49 8.85 -8.65 11.35
C HIS A 49 8.36 -8.47 9.91
N TYR A 50 7.09 -8.18 9.82
CA TYR A 50 6.43 -7.73 8.59
C TYR A 50 5.46 -6.59 8.92
N THR A 51 5.12 -5.83 7.91
CA THR A 51 4.12 -4.75 8.00
C THR A 51 2.96 -5.00 7.07
N ILE A 52 1.80 -4.48 7.44
CA ILE A 52 0.60 -4.46 6.61
C ILE A 52 -0.07 -3.09 6.68
N LEU A 53 -0.94 -2.81 5.72
CA LEU A 53 -1.77 -1.62 5.72
C LEU A 53 -3.11 -1.95 6.35
N GLU A 54 -3.36 -1.41 7.55
CA GLU A 54 -4.64 -1.50 8.26
C GLU A 54 -5.32 -0.13 8.32
N GLY A 55 -6.40 0.01 7.56
CA GLY A 55 -7.05 1.31 7.41
C GLY A 55 -6.08 2.34 6.84
N ASN A 56 -5.85 3.41 7.60
CA ASN A 56 -4.91 4.47 7.24
C ASN A 56 -3.58 4.39 8.02
N ASN A 57 -3.24 3.22 8.55
CA ASN A 57 -2.01 3.03 9.31
C ASN A 57 -1.19 1.85 8.77
N ILE A 58 0.12 1.93 8.95
CA ILE A 58 1.05 0.86 8.71
C ILE A 58 1.30 0.19 10.06
N VAL A 59 1.02 -1.10 10.15
CA VAL A 59 1.11 -1.85 11.41
C VAL A 59 2.17 -2.93 11.27
N ARG A 60 3.12 -2.97 12.20
CA ARG A 60 4.20 -3.95 12.28
C ARG A 60 3.79 -5.13 13.15
N TYR A 61 4.06 -6.33 12.68
CA TYR A 61 3.82 -7.60 13.36
C TYR A 61 5.09 -8.45 13.38
N GLY A 62 5.25 -9.27 14.42
CA GLY A 62 6.29 -10.30 14.45
C GLY A 62 5.81 -11.60 13.82
N TYR A 63 6.65 -12.28 13.07
CA TYR A 63 6.32 -13.61 12.50
C TYR A 63 6.11 -14.67 13.58
N ALA A 64 6.88 -14.61 14.68
CA ALA A 64 6.84 -15.60 15.75
C ALA A 64 5.80 -15.27 16.83
N THR A 65 5.30 -14.04 16.89
CA THR A 65 4.43 -13.57 17.95
C THR A 65 3.05 -13.21 17.40
N ALA A 66 2.04 -14.01 17.72
CA ALA A 66 0.65 -13.61 17.55
C ALA A 66 0.31 -12.52 18.59
N GLY A 67 0.76 -11.30 18.35
CA GLY A 67 0.62 -10.19 19.28
C GLY A 67 -0.17 -9.02 18.72
N GLN A 68 -0.31 -8.00 19.54
CA GLN A 68 -0.84 -6.72 19.08
C GLN A 68 0.16 -6.06 18.12
N GLY A 69 -0.33 -5.61 16.98
CA GLY A 69 0.48 -4.87 16.01
C GLY A 69 0.92 -3.52 16.56
N GLU A 70 2.13 -3.10 16.19
CA GLU A 70 2.67 -1.79 16.52
C GLU A 70 2.41 -0.80 15.38
N GLN A 71 1.77 0.33 15.70
CA GLN A 71 1.52 1.38 14.71
C GLN A 71 2.83 2.11 14.39
N MET A 72 3.17 2.17 13.10
CA MET A 72 4.41 2.76 12.60
C MET A 72 4.28 4.25 12.26
N LEU A 73 3.06 4.72 12.02
CA LEU A 73 2.85 6.12 11.68
C LEU A 73 2.52 6.95 12.92
N PRO A 74 3.03 8.18 13.02
CA PRO A 74 2.53 9.15 14.00
C PRO A 74 1.03 9.37 13.77
N LYS A 75 0.34 9.93 14.75
CA LYS A 75 -1.12 10.17 14.66
C LYS A 75 -1.48 10.73 13.30
N PRO A 76 -2.41 10.09 12.59
CA PRO A 76 -2.74 10.49 11.22
C PRO A 76 -3.24 11.92 11.20
N THR A 77 -2.80 12.67 10.21
CA THR A 77 -3.46 13.92 9.84
C THR A 77 -4.85 13.60 9.30
N ALA A 78 -5.83 14.42 9.62
CA ALA A 78 -7.27 14.15 9.40
C ALA A 78 -7.66 13.80 7.94
N ASN A 79 -6.80 14.05 6.95
CA ASN A 79 -7.09 13.84 5.53
C ASN A 79 -6.13 12.87 4.82
N LEU A 80 -5.30 12.12 5.56
CA LEU A 80 -4.40 11.14 4.95
C LEU A 80 -5.16 9.85 4.64
N VAL A 81 -5.21 9.49 3.38
CA VAL A 81 -5.74 8.18 2.93
C VAL A 81 -4.58 7.39 2.38
N VAL A 82 -3.99 6.52 3.19
CA VAL A 82 -2.83 5.71 2.79
C VAL A 82 -3.28 4.67 1.76
N THR A 83 -2.70 4.74 0.56
CA THR A 83 -2.99 3.80 -0.54
C THR A 83 -1.85 2.81 -0.75
N ASP A 84 -0.62 3.23 -0.50
CA ASP A 84 0.59 2.40 -0.57
C ASP A 84 1.71 3.03 0.26
N TYR A 85 2.79 2.29 0.51
CA TYR A 85 3.97 2.78 1.21
C TYR A 85 5.24 2.03 0.81
N ALA A 86 6.40 2.63 1.04
CA ALA A 86 7.70 2.00 0.89
C ALA A 86 8.65 2.44 2.00
N PHE A 87 9.49 1.54 2.48
CA PHE A 87 10.56 1.88 3.42
C PHE A 87 11.80 2.39 2.69
N SER A 88 12.53 3.31 3.34
CA SER A 88 13.93 3.55 2.96
C SER A 88 14.77 2.29 3.18
N PRO A 89 15.93 2.14 2.52
CA PRO A 89 16.77 0.93 2.68
C PRO A 89 17.22 0.65 4.13
N ASP A 90 17.31 1.67 4.96
CA ASP A 90 17.62 1.56 6.39
C ASP A 90 16.37 1.46 7.29
N GLU A 91 15.18 1.41 6.69
CA GLU A 91 13.86 1.34 7.31
C GLU A 91 13.54 2.46 8.33
N ARG A 92 14.31 3.55 8.31
CA ARG A 92 14.10 4.71 9.21
C ARG A 92 13.10 5.71 8.67
N GLN A 93 12.82 5.66 7.38
CA GLN A 93 11.85 6.53 6.71
C GLN A 93 10.81 5.68 5.98
N ILE A 94 9.59 6.21 5.91
CA ILE A 94 8.49 5.58 5.18
C ILE A 94 7.96 6.62 4.18
N LEU A 95 8.06 6.29 2.90
CA LEU A 95 7.41 7.04 1.83
C LEU A 95 5.99 6.52 1.69
N ILE A 96 5.02 7.40 1.84
CA ILE A 96 3.60 7.08 1.87
C ILE A 96 2.94 7.69 0.64
N ALA A 97 2.23 6.87 -0.11
CA ALA A 97 1.34 7.31 -1.18
C ALA A 97 -0.07 7.53 -0.61
N SER A 98 -0.69 8.65 -0.96
CA SER A 98 -2.01 9.03 -0.44
C SER A 98 -2.89 9.62 -1.52
N GLY A 99 -4.18 9.31 -1.48
CA GLY A 99 -5.17 9.94 -2.34
C GLY A 99 -4.98 9.62 -3.83
N ALA A 100 -4.77 8.34 -4.17
CA ALA A 100 -4.57 7.90 -5.54
C ALA A 100 -5.69 8.37 -6.47
N ARG A 101 -5.32 9.06 -7.55
CA ARG A 101 -6.20 9.56 -8.61
C ARG A 101 -5.92 8.77 -9.89
N PRO A 102 -6.81 7.88 -10.32
CA PRO A 102 -6.58 7.04 -11.49
C PRO A 102 -6.50 7.88 -12.76
N ILE A 103 -5.52 7.56 -13.61
CA ILE A 103 -5.38 8.11 -14.96
C ILE A 103 -5.88 7.09 -15.98
N TYR A 104 -5.43 5.84 -15.83
CA TYR A 104 -5.78 4.71 -16.66
C TYR A 104 -5.78 3.43 -15.82
N ARG A 105 -6.01 2.26 -16.40
CA ARG A 105 -6.22 0.97 -15.73
C ARG A 105 -5.22 0.66 -14.60
N HIS A 106 -3.94 0.98 -14.80
CA HIS A 106 -2.85 0.72 -13.84
C HIS A 106 -2.00 1.96 -13.54
N SER A 107 -2.40 3.13 -14.03
CA SER A 107 -1.69 4.38 -13.85
C SER A 107 -2.51 5.33 -12.98
N TYR A 108 -1.88 5.94 -12.01
CA TYR A 108 -2.50 6.93 -11.12
C TYR A 108 -1.48 7.98 -10.69
N THR A 109 -1.96 9.15 -10.37
CA THR A 109 -1.20 10.16 -9.63
C THR A 109 -1.55 10.07 -8.16
N THR A 110 -0.63 10.45 -7.29
CA THR A 110 -0.85 10.38 -5.85
C THR A 110 -0.05 11.45 -5.13
N ASP A 111 -0.51 11.87 -3.97
CA ASP A 111 0.26 12.76 -3.10
C ASP A 111 1.22 11.91 -2.26
N TYR A 112 2.43 12.45 -2.00
CA TYR A 112 3.44 11.73 -1.24
C TYR A 112 3.75 12.41 0.07
N PHE A 113 3.93 11.58 1.09
CA PHE A 113 4.32 11.99 2.44
C PHE A 113 5.53 11.19 2.88
N LEU A 114 6.38 11.80 3.69
CA LEU A 114 7.54 11.16 4.30
C LEU A 114 7.33 11.12 5.81
N ALA A 115 7.30 9.91 6.36
CA ALA A 115 7.33 9.68 7.80
C ALA A 115 8.76 9.35 8.24
N SER A 116 9.21 9.95 9.35
CA SER A 116 10.50 9.69 9.97
C SER A 116 10.38 9.95 11.47
N GLY A 117 10.52 8.90 12.29
CA GLY A 117 10.22 8.96 13.72
C GLY A 117 8.80 9.48 13.97
N ASN A 118 8.67 10.54 14.76
CA ASN A 118 7.37 11.18 15.05
C ASN A 118 6.97 12.26 14.03
N SER A 119 7.71 12.43 12.95
CA SER A 119 7.44 13.42 11.91
C SER A 119 6.72 12.78 10.73
N LEU A 120 5.67 13.43 10.24
CA LEU A 120 4.97 13.12 9.00
C LEU A 120 4.81 14.43 8.22
N MET A 121 5.44 14.52 7.06
CA MET A 121 5.42 15.73 6.24
C MET A 121 5.08 15.41 4.79
N PRO A 122 4.34 16.30 4.11
CA PRO A 122 4.16 16.17 2.67
C PRO A 122 5.48 16.47 1.95
N VAL A 123 5.79 15.63 0.96
CA VAL A 123 6.94 15.79 0.05
C VAL A 123 6.43 15.94 -1.38
N LEU A 124 7.31 16.30 -2.31
CA LEU A 124 6.99 16.49 -3.73
C LEU A 124 5.87 17.53 -3.97
N ARG A 125 5.79 18.54 -3.12
CA ARG A 125 4.70 19.54 -3.12
C ARG A 125 4.63 20.39 -4.40
N GLU A 126 5.75 20.51 -5.10
CA GLU A 126 5.85 21.29 -6.35
C GLU A 126 5.45 20.47 -7.57
N ALA A 127 5.30 19.16 -7.42
CA ALA A 127 4.85 18.28 -8.49
C ALA A 127 3.34 18.42 -8.70
N GLU A 128 2.92 18.45 -9.96
CA GLU A 128 1.51 18.58 -10.33
C GLU A 128 0.81 17.22 -10.37
N ALA A 129 1.54 16.20 -10.84
CA ALA A 129 1.01 14.87 -11.06
C ALA A 129 2.06 13.78 -10.75
N PRO A 130 2.62 13.73 -9.52
CA PRO A 130 3.70 12.83 -9.20
C PRO A 130 3.25 11.37 -9.24
N ARG A 131 4.14 10.50 -9.77
CA ARG A 131 3.94 9.07 -9.93
C ARG A 131 5.22 8.30 -9.63
N ASP A 132 5.08 7.04 -9.29
CA ASP A 132 6.13 6.03 -9.22
C ASP A 132 7.32 6.44 -8.34
N ALA A 133 7.03 7.15 -7.23
CA ALA A 133 8.07 7.63 -6.34
C ALA A 133 8.72 6.47 -5.59
N SER A 134 10.06 6.45 -5.57
CA SER A 134 10.85 5.42 -4.92
C SER A 134 12.14 5.98 -4.32
N PHE A 135 12.61 5.37 -3.22
CA PHE A 135 13.89 5.73 -2.64
C PHE A 135 15.08 5.31 -3.51
N SER A 136 16.15 6.10 -3.48
CA SER A 136 17.47 5.67 -3.94
C SER A 136 18.02 4.56 -3.03
N PRO A 137 18.98 3.74 -3.52
CA PRO A 137 19.59 2.67 -2.73
C PRO A 137 20.26 3.11 -1.43
N ASP A 138 20.64 4.36 -1.32
CA ASP A 138 21.22 4.95 -0.10
C ASP A 138 20.18 5.69 0.78
N GLY A 139 18.92 5.71 0.36
CA GLY A 139 17.80 6.35 1.07
C GLY A 139 17.81 7.87 1.09
N LYS A 140 18.76 8.54 0.42
CA LYS A 140 18.91 9.99 0.49
C LYS A 140 18.05 10.74 -0.51
N LEU A 141 17.70 10.10 -1.61
CA LEU A 141 16.91 10.67 -2.67
C LEU A 141 15.60 9.90 -2.85
N ILE A 142 14.60 10.59 -3.37
CA ILE A 142 13.36 10.01 -3.88
C ILE A 142 13.28 10.37 -5.35
N ALA A 143 13.35 9.36 -6.24
CA ALA A 143 13.11 9.53 -7.66
C ALA A 143 11.60 9.41 -7.93
N TYR A 144 11.07 10.21 -8.85
CA TYR A 144 9.67 10.18 -9.25
C TYR A 144 9.49 10.75 -10.66
N SER A 145 8.40 10.39 -11.31
CA SER A 145 7.97 11.05 -12.54
C SER A 145 6.90 12.11 -12.22
N ASP A 146 6.98 13.25 -12.90
CA ASP A 146 5.96 14.29 -12.89
C ASP A 146 5.71 14.77 -14.31
N ARG A 147 4.43 14.79 -14.71
CA ARG A 147 4.05 15.02 -16.10
C ARG A 147 4.71 13.99 -17.02
N ASN A 148 5.76 14.33 -17.74
CA ASN A 148 6.43 13.43 -18.68
C ASN A 148 7.93 13.31 -18.42
N ASP A 149 8.43 13.83 -17.29
CA ASP A 149 9.84 13.88 -16.96
C ASP A 149 10.18 13.25 -15.63
N LEU A 150 11.46 12.93 -15.44
CA LEU A 150 12.04 12.42 -14.21
C LEU A 150 12.57 13.54 -13.33
N TYR A 151 12.35 13.36 -12.04
CA TYR A 151 12.80 14.25 -10.98
C TYR A 151 13.42 13.45 -9.84
N VAL A 152 14.27 14.11 -9.08
CA VAL A 152 14.75 13.60 -7.79
C VAL A 152 14.53 14.64 -6.70
N TYR A 153 14.12 14.17 -5.54
CA TYR A 153 13.94 14.95 -4.33
C TYR A 153 14.98 14.53 -3.30
N ASP A 154 15.75 15.49 -2.78
CA ASP A 154 16.69 15.29 -1.67
C ASP A 154 15.94 15.33 -0.35
N THR A 155 15.93 14.22 0.39
CA THR A 155 15.18 14.08 1.66
C THR A 155 15.73 14.96 2.77
N ALA A 156 17.05 15.21 2.80
CA ALA A 156 17.71 16.04 3.80
C ALA A 156 17.66 17.54 3.41
N GLY A 157 18.03 17.84 2.17
CA GLY A 157 18.06 19.22 1.66
C GLY A 157 16.69 19.77 1.30
N LYS A 158 15.66 18.92 1.22
CA LYS A 158 14.28 19.26 0.84
C LYS A 158 14.21 20.02 -0.49
N ARG A 159 14.99 19.58 -1.46
CA ARG A 159 15.11 20.21 -2.77
C ARG A 159 14.79 19.22 -3.88
N THR A 160 14.07 19.73 -4.87
CA THR A 160 13.76 18.99 -6.10
C THR A 160 14.75 19.39 -7.20
N ARG A 161 15.16 18.41 -8.00
CA ARG A 161 15.93 18.61 -9.22
C ARG A 161 15.29 17.83 -10.35
N ARG A 162 14.99 18.49 -11.46
CA ARG A 162 14.59 17.85 -12.70
C ARG A 162 15.80 17.16 -13.34
N ILE A 163 15.62 15.93 -13.82
CA ILE A 163 16.67 15.10 -14.41
C ILE A 163 16.56 15.10 -15.94
N THR A 164 15.34 15.02 -16.46
CA THR A 164 15.08 15.05 -17.90
C THR A 164 14.22 16.28 -18.22
N ASP A 165 14.30 16.78 -19.46
CA ASP A 165 13.57 17.97 -19.93
C ASP A 165 13.00 17.82 -21.34
N ASP A 166 13.10 16.62 -21.89
CA ASP A 166 12.65 16.25 -23.23
C ASP A 166 11.40 15.39 -23.26
N GLY A 167 10.76 15.18 -22.11
CA GLY A 167 9.51 14.47 -21.99
C GLY A 167 8.36 15.21 -22.68
N ALA A 168 7.55 14.46 -23.44
CA ALA A 168 6.39 14.98 -24.15
C ALA A 168 5.20 14.01 -24.04
N TRP A 169 4.00 14.44 -24.41
CA TRP A 169 2.78 13.60 -24.35
C TRP A 169 2.92 12.27 -25.13
N ASN A 170 3.74 12.24 -26.17
CA ASN A 170 4.04 11.07 -27.00
C ASN A 170 5.42 10.46 -26.74
N SER A 171 6.17 11.00 -25.77
CA SER A 171 7.51 10.57 -25.35
C SER A 171 7.63 10.71 -23.84
N VAL A 172 6.93 9.82 -23.13
CA VAL A 172 6.91 9.82 -21.67
C VAL A 172 8.18 9.14 -21.15
N ILE A 173 8.91 9.83 -20.28
CA ILE A 173 10.06 9.29 -19.56
C ILE A 173 9.59 8.87 -18.16
N ASN A 174 9.72 7.57 -17.86
CA ASN A 174 9.33 6.95 -16.59
C ASN A 174 10.51 6.28 -15.91
#